data_9d1107f67cec3ec2b77e454ea584bf0d
#
_entry.id   9d1107f67cec3ec2b77e454ea584bf0d
#
_cell.length_a   1.000
_cell.length_b   1.000
_cell.length_c   1.000
_cell.angle_alpha   90.00
_cell.angle_beta   90.00
_cell.angle_gamma   90.00
#
_symmetry.space_group_name_H-M   'P 1'
#
loop_
_entity.id
_entity.type
_entity.pdbx_description
1 polymer ?
#
loop_
_entity_poly.entity_id
_entity_poly.type
_entity_poly.pdbx_seq_one_letter_code
_entity_poly.pdbx_strand_id
1 'polypeptide(L)'
;ANEVNDEATASAMPEPASTLDLGDGKPLPVLIPESEQFANRLRKNARLRRKWAKREGVSCYRVYDADLPDYSAAIDLYEGCPQTPGRWLVIAEYAAPKTIDPALAQARMLDILAIAPRILDVPAEHVHAKARMRSRGGSQYGKQGAGKGGSGERANIARRRLPLIEEGGLTFAVNFDDYLD
;
A
#
# COMPACT_ATOMS: atom_id res chain seq x y z
N ALA A 1 6.96 45.52 -20.47
CA ALA A 1 6.35 44.93 -19.28
C ALA A 1 5.42 43.79 -19.74
N ASN A 2 5.90 42.57 -19.73
CA ASN A 2 5.11 41.36 -19.96
C ASN A 2 5.10 40.62 -18.64
N GLU A 3 3.99 40.67 -17.92
CA GLU A 3 3.71 39.80 -16.80
C GLU A 3 3.32 38.41 -17.36
N VAL A 4 4.19 37.45 -17.17
CA VAL A 4 3.90 36.04 -17.40
C VAL A 4 3.15 35.54 -16.16
N ASN A 5 1.84 35.35 -16.32
CA ASN A 5 1.01 34.66 -15.33
C ASN A 5 1.38 33.18 -15.35
N ASP A 6 2.15 32.76 -14.35
CA ASP A 6 2.44 31.36 -14.06
C ASP A 6 1.31 30.83 -13.16
N GLU A 7 0.16 30.55 -13.76
CA GLU A 7 -0.89 29.76 -13.10
C GLU A 7 -0.43 28.30 -13.04
N ALA A 8 0.20 27.93 -11.92
CA ALA A 8 0.39 26.56 -11.55
C ALA A 8 -0.99 25.88 -11.47
N THR A 9 -1.33 25.11 -12.49
CA THR A 9 -2.52 24.25 -12.53
C THR A 9 -2.37 23.22 -11.41
N ALA A 10 -2.95 23.53 -10.24
CA ALA A 10 -3.17 22.51 -9.20
C ALA A 10 -4.05 21.43 -9.84
N SER A 11 -3.48 20.26 -10.08
CA SER A 11 -4.21 19.09 -10.58
C SER A 11 -5.33 18.78 -9.59
N ALA A 12 -6.55 19.17 -9.94
CA ALA A 12 -7.72 18.91 -9.13
C ALA A 12 -7.87 17.40 -8.97
N MET A 13 -8.03 16.92 -7.72
CA MET A 13 -8.35 15.52 -7.46
C MET A 13 -9.62 15.15 -8.24
N PRO A 14 -9.65 13.96 -8.88
CA PRO A 14 -10.83 13.53 -9.62
C PRO A 14 -12.04 13.45 -8.68
N GLU A 15 -13.21 13.87 -9.18
CA GLU A 15 -14.45 13.84 -8.40
C GLU A 15 -14.87 12.38 -8.13
N PRO A 16 -15.36 12.07 -6.91
CA PRO A 16 -15.89 10.76 -6.61
C PRO A 16 -17.07 10.38 -7.49
N ALA A 17 -17.04 9.18 -8.07
CA ALA A 17 -18.14 8.66 -8.88
C ALA A 17 -19.23 7.99 -8.05
N SER A 18 -18.91 7.47 -6.87
CA SER A 18 -19.85 6.83 -5.96
C SER A 18 -19.34 6.84 -4.52
N THR A 19 -20.13 6.25 -3.63
CA THR A 19 -19.80 6.15 -2.21
C THR A 19 -20.02 4.70 -1.74
N LEU A 20 -19.03 4.14 -1.04
CA LEU A 20 -19.10 2.81 -0.45
C LEU A 20 -19.43 2.89 1.04
N ASP A 21 -20.28 1.97 1.50
CA ASP A 21 -20.46 1.66 2.90
C ASP A 21 -19.56 0.46 3.27
N LEU A 22 -18.56 0.72 4.11
CA LEU A 22 -17.65 -0.32 4.58
C LEU A 22 -18.11 -0.97 5.89
N GLY A 23 -19.29 -0.58 6.41
CA GLY A 23 -19.86 -1.12 7.64
C GLY A 23 -19.32 -0.49 8.92
N ASP A 24 -18.53 0.57 8.81
CA ASP A 24 -17.97 1.35 9.92
C ASP A 24 -18.76 2.64 10.21
N GLY A 25 -19.90 2.82 9.52
CA GLY A 25 -20.76 4.01 9.64
C GLY A 25 -20.19 5.28 9.01
N LYS A 26 -19.07 5.17 8.27
CA LYS A 26 -18.42 6.30 7.60
C LYS A 26 -18.41 6.05 6.09
N PRO A 27 -19.28 6.71 5.32
CA PRO A 27 -19.29 6.61 3.87
C PRO A 27 -17.89 6.92 3.28
N LEU A 28 -17.43 6.12 2.34
CA LEU A 28 -16.15 6.30 1.66
C LEU A 28 -16.39 6.69 0.21
N PRO A 29 -16.05 7.93 -0.21
CA PRO A 29 -16.07 8.30 -1.62
C PRO A 29 -15.06 7.47 -2.41
N VAL A 30 -15.46 6.97 -3.58
CA VAL A 30 -14.60 6.21 -4.51
C VAL A 30 -14.72 6.77 -5.92
N LEU A 31 -13.62 6.65 -6.67
CA LEU A 31 -13.51 7.15 -8.05
C LEU A 31 -14.16 6.19 -9.05
N ILE A 32 -14.15 4.90 -8.74
CA ILE A 32 -14.67 3.84 -9.59
C ILE A 32 -15.81 3.11 -8.86
N PRO A 33 -17.04 3.09 -9.39
CA PRO A 33 -18.17 2.42 -8.74
C PRO A 33 -17.92 0.93 -8.49
N GLU A 34 -17.20 0.25 -9.41
CA GLU A 34 -16.85 -1.16 -9.32
C GLU A 34 -15.85 -1.48 -8.20
N SER A 35 -15.28 -0.46 -7.53
CA SER A 35 -14.39 -0.63 -6.37
C SER A 35 -15.08 -1.33 -5.18
N GLU A 36 -16.41 -1.43 -5.19
CA GLU A 36 -17.15 -2.29 -4.27
C GLU A 36 -16.74 -3.77 -4.40
N GLN A 37 -16.49 -4.24 -5.63
CA GLN A 37 -16.04 -5.63 -5.86
C GLN A 37 -14.68 -5.89 -5.20
N PHE A 38 -13.77 -4.92 -5.30
CA PHE A 38 -12.48 -4.98 -4.62
C PHE A 38 -12.66 -5.00 -3.10
N ALA A 39 -13.49 -4.12 -2.54
CA ALA A 39 -13.77 -4.07 -1.11
C ALA A 39 -14.32 -5.41 -0.60
N ASN A 40 -15.26 -6.01 -1.31
CA ASN A 40 -15.86 -7.31 -0.97
C ASN A 40 -14.84 -8.45 -1.04
N ARG A 41 -13.98 -8.46 -2.07
CA ARG A 41 -12.90 -9.44 -2.21
C ARG A 41 -11.91 -9.31 -1.06
N LEU A 42 -11.47 -8.11 -0.76
CA LEU A 42 -10.51 -7.84 0.31
C LEU A 42 -11.06 -8.24 1.70
N ARG A 43 -12.34 -7.94 1.99
CA ARG A 43 -12.99 -8.40 3.25
C ARG A 43 -12.98 -9.92 3.38
N LYS A 44 -13.33 -10.63 2.30
CA LYS A 44 -13.31 -12.10 2.29
C LYS A 44 -11.91 -12.64 2.57
N ASN A 45 -10.92 -12.12 1.88
CA ASN A 45 -9.53 -12.51 2.05
C ASN A 45 -9.03 -12.22 3.48
N ALA A 46 -9.27 -11.01 3.98
CA ALA A 46 -8.87 -10.60 5.32
C ALA A 46 -9.41 -11.55 6.40
N ARG A 47 -10.69 -11.94 6.29
CA ARG A 47 -11.31 -12.88 7.23
C ARG A 47 -10.65 -14.27 7.17
N LEU A 48 -10.36 -14.78 5.99
CA LEU A 48 -9.74 -16.09 5.80
C LEU A 48 -8.28 -16.09 6.27
N ARG A 49 -7.51 -15.07 5.85
CA ARG A 49 -6.09 -14.94 6.19
C ARG A 49 -5.88 -14.70 7.68
N ARG A 50 -6.71 -13.89 8.33
CA ARG A 50 -6.65 -13.68 9.79
C ARG A 50 -6.85 -14.99 10.56
N LYS A 51 -7.81 -15.83 10.17
CA LYS A 51 -8.02 -17.13 10.80
C LYS A 51 -6.81 -18.05 10.65
N TRP A 52 -6.25 -18.09 9.44
CA TRP A 52 -5.04 -18.85 9.14
C TRP A 52 -3.85 -18.33 9.94
N ALA A 53 -3.56 -17.04 9.88
CA ALA A 53 -2.44 -16.41 10.57
C ALA A 53 -2.48 -16.65 12.09
N LYS A 54 -3.67 -16.52 12.70
CA LYS A 54 -3.86 -16.81 14.11
C LYS A 54 -3.56 -18.27 14.46
N ARG A 55 -3.97 -19.22 13.61
CA ARG A 55 -3.71 -20.65 13.81
C ARG A 55 -2.23 -21.00 13.69
N GLU A 56 -1.55 -20.42 12.70
CA GLU A 56 -0.15 -20.69 12.41
C GLU A 56 0.83 -19.80 13.20
N GLY A 57 0.34 -18.83 13.98
CA GLY A 57 1.20 -17.89 14.71
C GLY A 57 1.97 -16.93 13.79
N VAL A 58 1.40 -16.57 12.64
CA VAL A 58 2.02 -15.68 11.63
C VAL A 58 1.51 -14.27 11.83
N SER A 59 2.40 -13.29 11.90
CA SER A 59 2.09 -11.87 12.09
C SER A 59 2.21 -11.02 10.82
N CYS A 60 2.88 -11.53 9.78
CA CYS A 60 3.10 -10.83 8.53
C CYS A 60 2.69 -11.70 7.35
N TYR A 61 1.73 -11.21 6.53
CA TYR A 61 1.20 -12.03 5.46
C TYR A 61 0.53 -11.20 4.36
N ARG A 62 0.51 -11.76 3.16
CA ARG A 62 -0.21 -11.19 2.02
C ARG A 62 -1.71 -11.45 2.14
N VAL A 63 -2.47 -10.36 2.09
CA VAL A 63 -3.93 -10.38 2.19
C VAL A 63 -4.58 -10.42 0.81
N TYR A 64 -3.94 -9.75 -0.18
CA TYR A 64 -4.46 -9.61 -1.53
C TYR A 64 -3.31 -9.65 -2.53
N ASP A 65 -3.47 -10.34 -3.64
CA ASP A 65 -2.44 -10.47 -4.70
C ASP A 65 -3.08 -10.48 -6.09
N ALA A 66 -3.52 -9.31 -6.54
CA ALA A 66 -4.17 -9.12 -7.85
C ALA A 66 -5.32 -10.13 -8.13
N ASP A 67 -6.08 -10.49 -7.09
CA ASP A 67 -7.19 -11.46 -7.19
C ASP A 67 -8.29 -11.01 -8.18
N LEU A 68 -8.37 -9.72 -8.44
CA LEU A 68 -9.19 -9.13 -9.47
C LEU A 68 -8.29 -8.47 -10.52
N PRO A 69 -8.42 -8.81 -11.81
CA PRO A 69 -7.53 -8.28 -12.86
C PRO A 69 -7.50 -6.74 -12.92
N ASP A 70 -8.63 -6.12 -12.63
CA ASP A 70 -8.79 -4.65 -12.65
C ASP A 70 -8.13 -3.94 -11.48
N TYR A 71 -7.85 -4.65 -10.39
CA TYR A 71 -7.24 -4.11 -9.19
C TYR A 71 -5.88 -4.78 -8.97
N SER A 72 -4.92 -4.36 -9.78
CA SER A 72 -3.61 -5.00 -9.95
C SER A 72 -2.63 -4.53 -8.89
N ALA A 73 -2.76 -5.05 -7.67
CA ALA A 73 -1.88 -4.73 -6.54
C ALA A 73 -1.63 -5.94 -5.65
N ALA A 74 -0.51 -5.92 -4.92
CA ALA A 74 -0.28 -6.78 -3.78
C ALA A 74 -0.48 -5.98 -2.49
N ILE A 75 -1.11 -6.57 -1.48
CA ILE A 75 -1.34 -5.95 -0.17
C ILE A 75 -0.81 -6.88 0.90
N ASP A 76 0.24 -6.44 1.57
CA ASP A 76 0.88 -7.16 2.67
C ASP A 76 0.57 -6.47 4.00
N LEU A 77 0.10 -7.25 4.98
CA LEU A 77 -0.20 -6.80 6.33
C LEU A 77 0.92 -7.23 7.28
N TYR A 78 1.37 -6.29 8.10
CA TYR A 78 2.35 -6.51 9.15
C TYR A 78 1.73 -6.16 10.51
N GLU A 79 1.76 -7.08 11.45
CA GLU A 79 1.36 -6.84 12.84
C GLU A 79 2.59 -6.71 13.72
N GLY A 80 2.68 -5.60 14.46
CA GLY A 80 3.79 -5.34 15.38
C GLY A 80 3.75 -6.24 16.60
N CYS A 81 4.92 -6.53 17.15
CA CYS A 81 5.05 -7.24 18.41
C CYS A 81 4.65 -6.33 19.61
N PRO A 82 4.55 -6.86 20.84
CA PRO A 82 4.15 -6.08 22.02
C PRO A 82 5.01 -4.83 22.28
N GLN A 83 6.28 -4.81 21.84
CA GLN A 83 7.18 -3.67 22.00
C GLN A 83 6.86 -2.52 21.04
N THR A 84 6.29 -2.82 19.87
CA THR A 84 5.83 -1.85 18.88
C THR A 84 4.45 -2.25 18.37
N PRO A 85 3.40 -2.09 19.20
CA PRO A 85 2.05 -2.50 18.82
C PRO A 85 1.55 -1.63 17.66
N GLY A 86 0.79 -2.24 16.77
CA GLY A 86 0.20 -1.58 15.62
C GLY A 86 0.15 -2.49 14.40
N ARG A 87 -0.38 -1.93 13.31
CA ARG A 87 -0.47 -2.60 12.01
C ARG A 87 0.04 -1.67 10.94
N TRP A 88 0.71 -2.24 9.95
CA TRP A 88 1.22 -1.55 8.77
C TRP A 88 0.79 -2.28 7.51
N LEU A 89 0.56 -1.52 6.45
CA LEU A 89 0.28 -2.06 5.13
C LEU A 89 1.40 -1.66 4.17
N VAL A 90 1.86 -2.60 3.39
CA VAL A 90 2.60 -2.35 2.16
C VAL A 90 1.67 -2.66 0.99
N ILE A 91 1.39 -1.65 0.19
CA ILE A 91 0.55 -1.77 -1.01
C ILE A 91 1.43 -1.54 -2.22
N ALA A 92 1.72 -2.60 -2.95
CA ALA A 92 2.59 -2.57 -4.12
C ALA A 92 1.73 -2.68 -5.40
N GLU A 93 1.76 -1.64 -6.23
CA GLU A 93 1.09 -1.64 -7.53
C GLU A 93 1.85 -2.52 -8.52
N TYR A 94 1.16 -3.42 -9.21
CA TYR A 94 1.68 -4.07 -10.39
C TYR A 94 1.48 -3.19 -11.63
N ALA A 95 2.48 -3.13 -12.51
CA ALA A 95 2.35 -2.39 -13.76
C ALA A 95 1.11 -2.86 -14.54
N ALA A 96 0.20 -1.95 -14.81
CA ALA A 96 -0.97 -2.24 -15.62
C ALA A 96 -0.57 -2.65 -17.04
N PRO A 97 -1.31 -3.57 -17.69
CA PRO A 97 -1.12 -3.85 -19.10
C PRO A 97 -1.23 -2.55 -19.95
N LYS A 98 -0.45 -2.46 -21.01
CA LYS A 98 -0.46 -1.28 -21.91
C LYS A 98 -1.82 -1.01 -22.58
N THR A 99 -2.72 -1.97 -22.52
CA THR A 99 -4.10 -1.88 -23.05
C THR A 99 -5.07 -1.17 -22.10
N ILE A 100 -4.66 -0.97 -20.84
CA ILE A 100 -5.49 -0.28 -19.84
C ILE A 100 -5.19 1.22 -19.90
N ASP A 101 -6.23 2.04 -19.86
CA ASP A 101 -6.10 3.48 -19.74
C ASP A 101 -5.34 3.83 -18.44
N PRO A 102 -4.23 4.58 -18.54
CA PRO A 102 -3.45 4.98 -17.36
C PRO A 102 -4.25 5.75 -16.32
N ALA A 103 -5.20 6.60 -16.74
CA ALA A 103 -6.06 7.36 -15.82
C ALA A 103 -6.99 6.42 -15.02
N LEU A 104 -7.53 5.40 -15.68
CA LEU A 104 -8.36 4.38 -15.04
C LEU A 104 -7.54 3.53 -14.05
N ALA A 105 -6.33 3.12 -14.44
CA ALA A 105 -5.43 2.38 -13.56
C ALA A 105 -5.08 3.20 -12.30
N GLN A 106 -4.78 4.48 -12.47
CA GLN A 106 -4.51 5.40 -11.38
C GLN A 106 -5.72 5.58 -10.46
N ALA A 107 -6.91 5.76 -11.00
CA ALA A 107 -8.14 5.90 -10.21
C ALA A 107 -8.41 4.63 -9.37
N ARG A 108 -8.25 3.45 -9.94
CA ARG A 108 -8.34 2.17 -9.22
C ARG A 108 -7.31 2.06 -8.10
N MET A 109 -6.07 2.50 -8.34
CA MET A 109 -5.03 2.48 -7.31
C MET A 109 -5.35 3.43 -6.15
N LEU A 110 -5.89 4.61 -6.44
CA LEU A 110 -6.35 5.55 -5.41
C LEU A 110 -7.48 4.94 -4.57
N ASP A 111 -8.42 4.23 -5.19
CA ASP A 111 -9.47 3.52 -4.47
C ASP A 111 -8.91 2.38 -3.60
N ILE A 112 -7.92 1.62 -4.09
CA ILE A 112 -7.22 0.61 -3.28
C ILE A 112 -6.62 1.26 -2.02
N LEU A 113 -5.91 2.37 -2.17
CA LEU A 113 -5.26 3.10 -1.08
C LEU A 113 -6.26 3.67 -0.06
N ALA A 114 -7.47 4.02 -0.51
CA ALA A 114 -8.53 4.50 0.36
C ALA A 114 -9.29 3.36 1.08
N ILE A 115 -9.56 2.27 0.38
CA ILE A 115 -10.38 1.14 0.87
C ILE A 115 -9.59 0.21 1.80
N ALA A 116 -8.37 -0.16 1.41
CA ALA A 116 -7.62 -1.21 2.09
C ALA A 116 -7.32 -0.89 3.56
N PRO A 117 -6.86 0.31 3.94
CA PRO A 117 -6.60 0.64 5.34
C PRO A 117 -7.86 0.55 6.21
N ARG A 118 -9.00 0.97 5.68
CA ARG A 118 -10.27 0.93 6.42
C ARG A 118 -10.79 -0.47 6.65
N ILE A 119 -10.66 -1.37 5.65
CA ILE A 119 -11.07 -2.77 5.80
C ILE A 119 -10.14 -3.53 6.74
N LEU A 120 -8.84 -3.21 6.71
CA LEU A 120 -7.83 -3.91 7.49
C LEU A 120 -7.56 -3.26 8.85
N ASP A 121 -8.26 -2.17 9.18
CA ASP A 121 -8.12 -1.41 10.43
C ASP A 121 -6.67 -0.98 10.66
N VAL A 122 -6.12 -0.23 9.67
CA VAL A 122 -4.77 0.31 9.69
C VAL A 122 -4.83 1.83 9.55
N PRO A 123 -4.14 2.59 10.41
CA PRO A 123 -4.05 4.04 10.30
C PRO A 123 -3.40 4.47 8.98
N ALA A 124 -3.84 5.61 8.43
CA ALA A 124 -3.35 6.10 7.13
C ALA A 124 -1.83 6.33 7.13
N GLU A 125 -1.27 6.78 8.24
CA GLU A 125 0.17 7.00 8.43
C GLU A 125 1.00 5.70 8.45
N HIS A 126 0.36 4.55 8.55
CA HIS A 126 0.98 3.23 8.51
C HIS A 126 0.82 2.55 7.14
N VAL A 127 0.40 3.27 6.12
CA VAL A 127 0.26 2.74 4.76
C VAL A 127 1.44 3.18 3.91
N HIS A 128 2.17 2.21 3.35
CA HIS A 128 3.32 2.41 2.49
C HIS A 128 2.98 1.96 1.08
N ALA A 129 2.83 2.90 0.16
CA ALA A 129 2.56 2.62 -1.25
C ALA A 129 3.87 2.46 -2.03
N LYS A 130 3.96 1.42 -2.85
CA LYS A 130 5.13 1.15 -3.70
C LYS A 130 4.68 0.88 -5.14
N ALA A 131 5.46 1.34 -6.10
CA ALA A 131 5.26 1.01 -7.51
C ALA A 131 6.21 -0.14 -7.89
N ARG A 132 5.68 -1.30 -8.26
CA ARG A 132 6.47 -2.41 -8.80
C ARG A 132 6.64 -2.22 -10.30
N MET A 133 7.78 -1.70 -10.72
CA MET A 133 8.17 -1.72 -12.12
C MET A 133 8.73 -3.12 -12.46
N ARG A 134 8.03 -3.87 -13.34
CA ARG A 134 8.64 -5.04 -13.98
C ARG A 134 9.76 -4.55 -14.91
N SER A 135 11.00 -4.50 -14.41
CA SER A 135 12.13 -4.37 -15.30
C SER A 135 12.47 -5.75 -15.89
N ARG A 136 12.40 -5.88 -17.22
CA ARG A 136 12.93 -7.06 -17.92
C ARG A 136 14.42 -7.17 -17.60
N GLY A 137 14.80 -8.17 -16.79
CA GLY A 137 16.21 -8.51 -16.53
C GLY A 137 16.90 -7.71 -15.42
N GLY A 138 16.19 -6.88 -14.65
CA GLY A 138 16.76 -6.21 -13.48
C GLY A 138 16.70 -7.06 -12.22
N SER A 139 17.72 -6.94 -11.38
CA SER A 139 17.75 -7.56 -10.05
C SER A 139 16.51 -7.13 -9.24
N GLN A 140 15.83 -8.10 -8.68
CA GLN A 140 14.63 -7.90 -7.83
C GLN A 140 14.94 -7.09 -6.56
N TYR A 141 16.22 -6.85 -6.27
CA TYR A 141 16.75 -6.16 -5.10
C TYR A 141 17.37 -4.79 -5.41
N GLY A 142 16.99 -4.16 -6.54
CA GLY A 142 17.47 -2.82 -6.87
C GLY A 142 16.86 -1.75 -5.98
N LYS A 143 17.69 -1.00 -5.23
CA LYS A 143 17.27 0.24 -4.57
C LYS A 143 16.68 1.20 -5.60
N GLN A 144 15.46 1.65 -5.42
CA GLN A 144 14.96 2.81 -6.15
C GLN A 144 15.72 4.05 -5.66
N GLY A 145 16.54 4.63 -6.55
CA GLY A 145 17.24 5.89 -6.30
C GLY A 145 18.50 5.76 -5.47
N ALA A 146 19.54 5.15 -6.04
CA ALA A 146 20.91 5.34 -5.57
C ALA A 146 21.38 6.76 -5.90
N GLY A 147 20.84 7.77 -5.22
CA GLY A 147 21.58 9.00 -4.98
C GLY A 147 22.76 8.63 -4.10
N LYS A 148 23.97 9.12 -4.44
CA LYS A 148 25.17 9.01 -3.63
C LYS A 148 24.91 9.62 -2.23
N GLY A 149 24.31 8.83 -1.33
CA GLY A 149 24.08 9.18 0.08
C GLY A 149 25.18 8.58 0.91
N GLY A 150 26.08 9.43 1.39
CA GLY A 150 27.18 9.06 2.27
C GLY A 150 26.70 8.60 3.65
N SER A 151 27.66 8.27 4.50
CA SER A 151 27.55 7.75 5.87
C SER A 151 26.48 8.36 6.82
N GLY A 152 25.88 9.50 6.46
CA GLY A 152 24.80 10.14 7.21
C GLY A 152 23.44 9.44 7.14
N GLU A 153 23.15 8.72 6.06
CA GLU A 153 21.85 8.06 5.85
C GLU A 153 21.71 6.79 6.71
N ARG A 154 22.80 6.04 6.88
CA ARG A 154 22.83 4.88 7.80
C ARG A 154 22.67 5.29 9.26
N ALA A 155 23.20 6.47 9.65
CA ALA A 155 23.05 7.02 10.99
C ALA A 155 21.61 7.53 11.25
N ASN A 156 20.89 7.95 10.20
CA ASN A 156 19.51 8.42 10.31
C ASN A 156 18.51 7.25 10.44
N ILE A 157 18.78 6.12 9.79
CA ILE A 157 18.01 4.87 9.93
C ILE A 157 18.10 4.33 11.35
N ALA A 158 19.28 4.38 11.96
CA ALA A 158 19.50 3.94 13.35
C ALA A 158 18.74 4.79 14.39
N ARG A 159 18.31 6.02 14.04
CA ARG A 159 17.53 6.92 14.90
C ARG A 159 16.02 6.77 14.74
N ARG A 160 15.54 6.19 13.63
CA ARG A 160 14.13 5.87 13.44
C ARG A 160 13.81 4.64 14.27
N ARG A 161 12.83 4.73 15.15
CA ARG A 161 12.27 3.54 15.81
C ARG A 161 11.48 2.77 14.77
N LEU A 162 12.14 1.78 14.15
CA LEU A 162 11.49 0.90 13.19
C LEU A 162 10.47 0.00 13.92
N PRO A 163 9.33 -0.30 13.28
CA PRO A 163 8.41 -1.30 13.79
C PRO A 163 9.11 -2.65 13.96
N LEU A 164 8.82 -3.31 15.07
CA LEU A 164 9.31 -4.66 15.35
C LEU A 164 8.18 -5.65 15.13
N ILE A 165 8.48 -6.71 14.39
CA ILE A 165 7.58 -7.83 14.15
C ILE A 165 8.20 -9.10 14.73
N GLU A 166 7.37 -10.07 15.06
CA GLU A 166 7.82 -11.37 15.55
C GLU A 166 7.37 -12.47 14.59
N GLU A 167 8.33 -13.29 14.16
CA GLU A 167 8.07 -14.41 13.26
C GLU A 167 8.96 -15.59 13.64
N GLY A 168 8.37 -16.77 13.84
CA GLY A 168 9.13 -17.97 14.19
C GLY A 168 9.94 -17.85 15.50
N GLY A 169 9.51 -17.02 16.45
CA GLY A 169 10.23 -16.76 17.71
C GLY A 169 11.42 -15.79 17.57
N LEU A 170 11.59 -15.16 16.42
CA LEU A 170 12.61 -14.13 16.16
C LEU A 170 11.95 -12.78 16.00
N THR A 171 12.62 -11.73 16.49
CA THR A 171 12.16 -10.35 16.36
C THR A 171 12.93 -9.64 15.24
N PHE A 172 12.22 -9.02 14.29
CA PHE A 172 12.79 -8.31 13.16
C PHE A 172 12.38 -6.84 13.20
N ALA A 173 13.33 -5.94 12.90
CA ALA A 173 13.03 -4.54 12.62
C ALA A 173 12.70 -4.38 11.13
N VAL A 174 11.53 -3.83 10.81
CA VAL A 174 11.06 -3.69 9.43
C VAL A 174 11.21 -2.24 8.99
N ASN A 175 11.85 -2.04 7.84
CA ASN A 175 11.93 -0.75 7.17
C ASN A 175 11.07 -0.78 5.91
N PHE A 176 9.93 -0.11 5.97
CA PHE A 176 8.99 -0.07 4.85
C PHE A 176 9.36 0.95 3.76
N ASP A 177 10.29 1.88 4.03
CA ASP A 177 10.57 3.00 3.13
C ASP A 177 11.68 2.68 2.10
N ASP A 178 12.69 1.88 2.49
CA ASP A 178 13.92 1.74 1.73
C ASP A 178 13.99 0.51 0.83
N TYR A 179 13.10 -0.47 0.97
CA TYR A 179 13.14 -1.73 0.23
C TYR A 179 11.85 -1.97 -0.57
N LEU A 180 12.04 -2.42 -1.82
CA LEU A 180 10.99 -3.09 -2.60
C LEU A 180 10.95 -4.54 -2.15
N ASP A 181 9.78 -5.03 -1.78
CA ASP A 181 9.57 -6.46 -1.53
C ASP A 181 9.43 -7.22 -2.84
#